data_04e4860e9f7a8096ce3a4391f78788d6
#
_entry.id   04e4860e9f7a8096ce3a4391f78788d6
#
_cell.length_a   1.000
_cell.length_b   1.000
_cell.length_c   1.000
_cell.angle_alpha   90.00
_cell.angle_beta   90.00
_cell.angle_gamma   90.00
#
_symmetry.space_group_name_H-M   'P 1'
#
loop_
_entity.id
_entity.type
_entity.pdbx_description
1 polymer ?
#
loop_
_entity_poly.entity_id
_entity_poly.type
_entity_poly.pdbx_seq_one_letter_code
_entity_poly.pdbx_strand_id
1 'polypeptide(L)'
;MNISKIIAPKTSRRAFLALTGIVSALMQSAMNLPWLAFFIFAPMVHCLSACHEKRAFRLDFVCFFAPYYLFQLTFMLTIWKICPLPPFAAIPLAALAWLGLTLWECILMYLPLSLFLHLRPHLKHRLSEIVLLCLLLTAGEWFQEKVPFLAFPWSAAWLAVTSSPLLLQSATLINCRLTSFIIFLLNGLHGEIYTSKKRFAYTAFALLLQGANLSYGLYSVNLDKKLDKIYPQIDVICAQDSLEGREKSRRKALDSARSYLSIMESCWRWGTDLVLLPETAVSKDYDEQLKEFSLISDFAATHGCTLVTGSFYLENGKDYNALFAYDKNGIASSPYLKQVLVPFGEKTPFAGIFHLDTMSECADERHTKPLTSDGMTIGSVICIESIFPSLVSRQKEQGAQIICVSTNDSWFGKSSAREQHYRHCIMRAVENRRYVLRAGNCGISAIISPTGEQLSVKSDKTKGAVWGKVTLIGR
;
A
#
# COMPACT_ATOMS: atom_id res chain seq x y z
N MET A 1 17.24 31.63 -11.75
CA MET A 1 17.67 30.76 -12.86
C MET A 1 16.47 30.59 -13.77
N ASN A 2 16.56 30.95 -15.07
CA ASN A 2 15.40 31.00 -15.96
C ASN A 2 15.10 29.57 -16.47
N ILE A 3 14.16 28.88 -15.85
CA ILE A 3 13.78 27.49 -16.17
C ILE A 3 13.40 27.33 -17.65
N SER A 4 12.90 28.40 -18.31
CA SER A 4 12.59 28.39 -19.74
C SER A 4 13.83 28.17 -20.63
N LYS A 5 15.04 28.51 -20.18
CA LYS A 5 16.30 28.28 -20.89
C LYS A 5 16.83 26.85 -20.72
N ILE A 6 16.46 26.16 -19.66
CA ILE A 6 16.87 24.75 -19.41
C ILE A 6 16.01 23.79 -20.26
N ILE A 7 14.79 24.21 -20.61
CA ILE A 7 13.80 23.38 -21.32
C ILE A 7 13.91 23.57 -22.87
N ALA A 8 14.73 24.50 -23.37
CA ALA A 8 14.74 24.91 -24.77
C ALA A 8 15.27 23.87 -25.79
N PRO A 9 16.34 23.11 -25.60
CA PRO A 9 16.69 22.00 -26.49
C PRO A 9 15.89 20.75 -26.15
N LYS A 10 15.22 20.11 -27.14
CA LYS A 10 14.38 18.90 -26.95
C LYS A 10 15.11 17.80 -26.16
N THR A 11 16.40 17.65 -26.33
CA THR A 11 17.23 16.62 -25.67
C THR A 11 17.42 16.91 -24.17
N SER A 12 17.73 18.16 -23.79
CA SER A 12 17.92 18.54 -22.39
C SER A 12 16.60 18.48 -21.60
N ARG A 13 15.47 18.82 -22.23
CA ARG A 13 14.12 18.67 -21.66
C ARG A 13 13.82 17.22 -21.28
N ARG A 14 14.08 16.27 -22.18
CA ARG A 14 13.80 14.85 -21.94
C ARG A 14 14.73 14.26 -20.89
N ALA A 15 16.00 14.61 -20.90
CA ALA A 15 16.92 14.22 -19.82
C ALA A 15 16.48 14.77 -18.47
N PHE A 16 15.97 16.00 -18.42
CA PHE A 16 15.40 16.58 -17.20
C PHE A 16 14.13 15.85 -16.74
N LEU A 17 13.24 15.48 -17.67
CA LEU A 17 12.05 14.67 -17.34
C LEU A 17 12.44 13.29 -16.77
N ALA A 18 13.45 12.64 -17.36
CA ALA A 18 13.95 11.36 -16.84
C ALA A 18 14.50 11.51 -15.41
N LEU A 19 15.29 12.55 -15.16
CA LEU A 19 15.81 12.83 -13.83
C LEU A 19 14.70 13.09 -12.83
N THR A 20 13.70 13.91 -13.19
CA THR A 20 12.55 14.17 -12.28
C THR A 20 11.71 12.93 -12.05
N GLY A 21 11.58 12.03 -13.03
CA GLY A 21 10.94 10.73 -12.85
C GLY A 21 11.66 9.87 -11.81
N ILE A 22 12.99 9.77 -11.89
CA ILE A 22 13.83 9.06 -10.92
C ILE A 22 13.67 9.67 -9.52
N VAL A 23 13.80 11.00 -9.39
CA VAL A 23 13.68 11.68 -8.10
C VAL A 23 12.28 11.50 -7.50
N SER A 24 11.23 11.54 -8.34
CA SER A 24 9.85 11.27 -7.88
C SER A 24 9.71 9.85 -7.31
N ALA A 25 10.34 8.86 -7.95
CA ALA A 25 10.36 7.49 -7.46
C ALA A 25 11.09 7.37 -6.10
N LEU A 26 12.25 8.01 -5.96
CA LEU A 26 13.02 8.01 -4.72
C LEU A 26 12.27 8.68 -3.57
N MET A 27 11.52 9.75 -3.84
CA MET A 27 10.70 10.41 -2.83
C MET A 27 9.62 9.49 -2.24
N GLN A 28 9.03 8.65 -3.06
CA GLN A 28 7.97 7.74 -2.61
C GLN A 28 8.50 6.53 -1.85
N SER A 29 9.78 6.24 -1.95
CA SER A 29 10.38 5.03 -1.38
C SER A 29 11.40 5.29 -0.27
N ALA A 30 12.19 6.35 -0.37
CA ALA A 30 13.35 6.55 0.51
C ALA A 30 13.40 7.93 1.20
N MET A 31 12.73 8.94 0.63
CA MET A 31 12.83 10.31 1.13
C MET A 31 11.60 10.67 1.97
N ASN A 32 11.83 11.38 3.06
CA ASN A 32 10.78 11.87 3.96
C ASN A 32 10.58 13.38 3.80
N LEU A 33 10.28 13.82 2.56
CA LEU A 33 10.12 15.22 2.18
C LEU A 33 8.74 15.48 1.56
N PRO A 34 7.64 15.39 2.35
CA PRO A 34 6.28 15.39 1.81
C PRO A 34 5.93 16.69 1.05
N TRP A 35 6.50 17.82 1.42
CA TRP A 35 6.26 19.11 0.75
C TRP A 35 6.81 19.16 -0.68
N LEU A 36 7.87 18.39 -0.97
CA LEU A 36 8.45 18.34 -2.30
C LEU A 36 7.50 17.68 -3.33
N ALA A 37 6.54 16.87 -2.87
CA ALA A 37 5.51 16.27 -3.72
C ALA A 37 4.72 17.30 -4.52
N PHE A 38 4.58 18.52 -4.01
CA PHE A 38 3.83 19.59 -4.69
C PHE A 38 4.62 20.32 -5.79
N PHE A 39 5.89 19.95 -5.99
CA PHE A 39 6.78 20.60 -6.97
C PHE A 39 7.45 19.62 -7.94
N ILE A 40 7.72 18.38 -7.52
CA ILE A 40 8.55 17.43 -8.25
C ILE A 40 7.92 16.95 -9.57
N PHE A 41 6.59 16.88 -9.64
CA PHE A 41 5.86 16.49 -10.84
C PHE A 41 5.60 17.70 -11.77
N ALA A 42 5.92 18.93 -11.38
CA ALA A 42 5.62 20.12 -12.17
C ALA A 42 6.24 20.10 -13.58
N PRO A 43 7.50 19.67 -13.78
CA PRO A 43 8.07 19.54 -15.13
C PRO A 43 7.28 18.58 -16.01
N MET A 44 6.84 17.45 -15.48
CA MET A 44 6.07 16.45 -16.21
C MET A 44 4.68 17.00 -16.58
N VAL A 45 3.93 17.53 -15.61
CA VAL A 45 2.59 18.08 -15.85
C VAL A 45 2.67 19.24 -16.86
N HIS A 46 3.66 20.13 -16.70
CA HIS A 46 3.86 21.26 -17.62
C HIS A 46 4.18 20.80 -19.04
N CYS A 47 5.16 19.89 -19.21
CA CYS A 47 5.57 19.42 -20.53
C CYS A 47 4.43 18.68 -21.24
N LEU A 48 3.71 17.80 -20.56
CA LEU A 48 2.60 17.06 -21.15
C LEU A 48 1.42 18.00 -21.49
N SER A 49 1.07 18.92 -20.59
CA SER A 49 -0.05 19.85 -20.82
C SER A 49 0.26 20.89 -21.89
N ALA A 50 1.52 21.23 -22.12
CA ALA A 50 1.94 22.16 -23.18
C ALA A 50 2.14 21.50 -24.55
N CYS A 51 2.17 20.16 -24.60
CA CYS A 51 2.47 19.43 -25.84
C CYS A 51 1.24 19.33 -26.75
N HIS A 52 1.41 19.63 -28.05
CA HIS A 52 0.37 19.55 -29.08
C HIS A 52 0.58 18.39 -30.06
N GLU A 53 1.79 17.90 -30.18
CA GLU A 53 2.18 16.85 -31.13
C GLU A 53 2.12 15.48 -30.45
N LYS A 54 1.42 14.51 -31.05
CA LYS A 54 1.27 13.13 -30.51
C LYS A 54 2.62 12.44 -30.27
N ARG A 55 3.58 12.62 -31.17
CA ARG A 55 4.91 11.99 -31.03
C ARG A 55 5.70 12.60 -29.87
N ALA A 56 5.70 13.92 -29.75
CA ALA A 56 6.37 14.61 -28.67
C ALA A 56 5.74 14.26 -27.31
N PHE A 57 4.41 14.24 -27.23
CA PHE A 57 3.66 13.84 -26.02
C PHE A 57 4.06 12.42 -25.54
N ARG A 58 4.07 11.44 -26.47
CA ARG A 58 4.50 10.07 -26.15
C ARG A 58 5.95 10.00 -25.67
N LEU A 59 6.85 10.73 -26.31
CA LEU A 59 8.25 10.73 -25.91
C LEU A 59 8.47 11.39 -24.55
N ASP A 60 7.80 12.52 -24.26
CA ASP A 60 7.87 13.19 -22.96
C ASP A 60 7.26 12.32 -21.86
N PHE A 61 6.15 11.63 -22.15
CA PHE A 61 5.54 10.63 -21.27
C PHE A 61 6.55 9.52 -20.92
N VAL A 62 7.12 8.86 -21.92
CA VAL A 62 8.08 7.76 -21.73
C VAL A 62 9.32 8.24 -20.96
N CYS A 63 9.83 9.43 -21.30
CA CYS A 63 11.01 9.98 -20.61
C CYS A 63 10.80 10.22 -19.11
N PHE A 64 9.57 10.46 -18.67
CA PHE A 64 9.27 10.57 -17.24
C PHE A 64 8.85 9.23 -16.62
N PHE A 65 7.84 8.55 -17.18
CA PHE A 65 7.22 7.40 -16.55
C PHE A 65 8.05 6.10 -16.62
N ALA A 66 8.83 5.89 -17.69
CA ALA A 66 9.67 4.70 -17.74
C ALA A 66 10.74 4.68 -16.65
N PRO A 67 11.59 5.71 -16.48
CA PRO A 67 12.53 5.73 -15.34
C PRO A 67 11.82 5.78 -13.97
N TYR A 68 10.67 6.45 -13.85
CA TYR A 68 9.89 6.45 -12.64
C TYR A 68 9.49 5.03 -12.20
N TYR A 69 8.86 4.23 -13.07
CA TYR A 69 8.47 2.86 -12.77
C TYR A 69 9.67 1.91 -12.65
N LEU A 70 10.71 2.08 -13.46
CA LEU A 70 11.95 1.29 -13.32
C LEU A 70 12.51 1.40 -11.91
N PHE A 71 12.56 2.61 -11.34
CA PHE A 71 13.06 2.80 -9.98
C PHE A 71 12.09 2.34 -8.90
N GLN A 72 10.79 2.57 -9.08
CA GLN A 72 9.76 2.12 -8.14
C GLN A 72 9.73 0.59 -7.99
N LEU A 73 9.97 -0.13 -9.09
CA LEU A 73 9.85 -1.58 -9.17
C LEU A 73 11.19 -2.32 -9.04
N THR A 74 12.28 -1.65 -8.63
CA THR A 74 13.62 -2.27 -8.49
C THR A 74 13.63 -3.50 -7.60
N PHE A 75 12.70 -3.62 -6.65
CA PHE A 75 12.59 -4.80 -5.80
C PHE A 75 12.33 -6.09 -6.59
N MET A 76 11.71 -6.00 -7.78
CA MET A 76 11.54 -7.15 -8.67
C MET A 76 12.87 -7.85 -8.99
N LEU A 77 13.97 -7.07 -9.03
CA LEU A 77 15.31 -7.62 -9.21
C LEU A 77 15.80 -8.46 -8.02
N THR A 78 15.12 -8.47 -6.89
CA THR A 78 15.48 -9.29 -5.71
C THR A 78 14.73 -10.63 -5.66
N ILE A 79 13.67 -10.80 -6.46
CA ILE A 79 12.80 -11.99 -6.45
C ILE A 79 13.55 -13.27 -6.83
N TRP A 80 14.62 -13.18 -7.62
CA TRP A 80 15.42 -14.35 -7.97
C TRP A 80 15.92 -15.11 -6.73
N LYS A 81 16.08 -14.44 -5.57
CA LYS A 81 16.58 -15.04 -4.33
C LYS A 81 15.62 -16.07 -3.72
N ILE A 82 14.35 -15.97 -4.04
CA ILE A 82 13.28 -16.85 -3.56
C ILE A 82 12.76 -17.77 -4.66
N CYS A 83 13.16 -17.52 -5.91
CA CYS A 83 12.82 -18.37 -7.05
C CYS A 83 13.49 -19.76 -6.89
N PRO A 84 12.78 -20.86 -7.15
CA PRO A 84 13.35 -22.21 -7.06
C PRO A 84 14.39 -22.52 -8.15
N LEU A 85 14.46 -21.69 -9.20
CA LEU A 85 15.39 -21.85 -10.31
C LEU A 85 16.84 -21.51 -9.91
N PRO A 86 17.84 -22.09 -10.60
CA PRO A 86 19.23 -21.73 -10.38
C PRO A 86 19.49 -20.27 -10.80
N PRO A 87 20.48 -19.57 -10.19
CA PRO A 87 20.72 -18.14 -10.39
C PRO A 87 20.87 -17.70 -11.85
N PHE A 88 21.49 -18.52 -12.69
CA PHE A 88 21.69 -18.20 -14.12
C PHE A 88 20.37 -18.11 -14.91
N ALA A 89 19.31 -18.77 -14.44
CA ALA A 89 17.98 -18.69 -15.04
C ALA A 89 17.07 -17.69 -14.27
N ALA A 90 17.15 -17.66 -12.94
CA ALA A 90 16.32 -16.81 -12.09
C ALA A 90 16.62 -15.31 -12.24
N ILE A 91 17.90 -14.91 -12.41
CA ILE A 91 18.28 -13.49 -12.56
C ILE A 91 17.76 -12.90 -13.87
N PRO A 92 17.96 -13.50 -15.05
CA PRO A 92 17.35 -13.00 -16.30
C PRO A 92 15.82 -12.96 -16.23
N LEU A 93 15.18 -13.97 -15.64
CA LEU A 93 13.73 -14.00 -15.47
C LEU A 93 13.22 -12.84 -14.60
N ALA A 94 13.90 -12.55 -13.48
CA ALA A 94 13.57 -11.41 -12.62
C ALA A 94 13.75 -10.07 -13.36
N ALA A 95 14.80 -9.94 -14.19
CA ALA A 95 15.01 -8.75 -15.01
C ALA A 95 13.91 -8.59 -16.09
N LEU A 96 13.50 -9.68 -16.75
CA LEU A 96 12.38 -9.66 -17.70
C LEU A 96 11.06 -9.30 -17.01
N ALA A 97 10.78 -9.86 -15.83
CA ALA A 97 9.61 -9.53 -15.04
C ALA A 97 9.60 -8.05 -14.62
N TRP A 98 10.73 -7.51 -14.21
CA TRP A 98 10.90 -6.09 -13.89
C TRP A 98 10.62 -5.18 -15.07
N LEU A 99 11.19 -5.46 -16.24
CA LEU A 99 10.95 -4.70 -17.48
C LEU A 99 9.51 -4.85 -17.96
N GLY A 100 8.96 -6.07 -17.91
CA GLY A 100 7.58 -6.37 -18.30
C GLY A 100 6.56 -5.64 -17.42
N LEU A 101 6.74 -5.66 -16.11
CA LEU A 101 5.87 -4.92 -15.18
C LEU A 101 6.01 -3.40 -15.36
N THR A 102 7.24 -2.91 -15.56
CA THR A 102 7.47 -1.48 -15.90
C THR A 102 6.71 -1.06 -17.16
N LEU A 103 6.80 -1.85 -18.21
CA LEU A 103 6.07 -1.59 -19.46
C LEU A 103 4.56 -1.62 -19.24
N TRP A 104 4.07 -2.60 -18.48
CA TRP A 104 2.66 -2.74 -18.13
C TRP A 104 2.12 -1.51 -17.39
N GLU A 105 2.82 -1.06 -16.35
CA GLU A 105 2.45 0.14 -15.59
C GLU A 105 2.47 1.41 -16.47
N CYS A 106 3.44 1.52 -17.38
CA CYS A 106 3.47 2.60 -18.37
C CYS A 106 2.26 2.54 -19.31
N ILE A 107 1.85 1.35 -19.77
CA ILE A 107 0.68 1.19 -20.64
C ILE A 107 -0.59 1.61 -19.89
N LEU A 108 -0.80 1.12 -18.67
CA LEU A 108 -1.97 1.45 -17.86
C LEU A 108 -2.08 2.95 -17.57
N MET A 109 -0.95 3.61 -17.27
CA MET A 109 -0.90 5.05 -17.06
C MET A 109 -1.17 5.82 -18.37
N TYR A 110 -0.64 5.34 -19.51
CA TYR A 110 -0.79 6.01 -20.80
C TYR A 110 -2.20 5.91 -21.38
N LEU A 111 -2.95 4.84 -21.10
CA LEU A 111 -4.29 4.62 -21.68
C LEU A 111 -5.23 5.82 -21.46
N PRO A 112 -5.53 6.28 -20.22
CA PRO A 112 -6.35 7.47 -20.05
C PRO A 112 -5.67 8.74 -20.60
N LEU A 113 -4.35 8.88 -20.44
CA LEU A 113 -3.61 10.04 -20.94
C LEU A 113 -3.67 10.19 -22.45
N SER A 114 -3.83 9.11 -23.21
CA SER A 114 -3.99 9.15 -24.66
C SER A 114 -5.21 9.96 -25.10
N LEU A 115 -6.22 10.10 -24.24
CA LEU A 115 -7.41 10.89 -24.49
C LEU A 115 -7.14 12.40 -24.41
N PHE A 116 -6.08 12.82 -23.73
CA PHE A 116 -5.78 14.24 -23.51
C PHE A 116 -5.72 15.05 -24.80
N LEU A 117 -4.95 14.57 -25.79
CA LEU A 117 -4.79 15.26 -27.06
C LEU A 117 -6.05 15.29 -27.94
N HIS A 118 -7.00 14.39 -27.70
CA HIS A 118 -8.31 14.39 -28.37
C HIS A 118 -9.30 15.32 -27.69
N LEU A 119 -9.32 15.40 -26.38
CA LEU A 119 -10.25 16.20 -25.60
C LEU A 119 -9.80 17.66 -25.48
N ARG A 120 -8.50 17.92 -25.44
CA ARG A 120 -7.91 19.23 -25.27
C ARG A 120 -8.41 20.30 -26.25
N PRO A 121 -8.59 20.06 -27.59
CA PRO A 121 -9.07 21.07 -28.52
C PRO A 121 -10.45 21.65 -28.20
N HIS A 122 -11.24 20.93 -27.39
CA HIS A 122 -12.55 21.37 -26.92
C HIS A 122 -12.49 22.30 -25.71
N LEU A 123 -11.31 22.49 -25.12
CA LEU A 123 -11.13 23.33 -23.94
C LEU A 123 -10.68 24.75 -24.33
N LYS A 124 -11.35 25.75 -23.76
CA LYS A 124 -11.09 27.17 -24.06
C LYS A 124 -10.00 27.80 -23.16
N HIS A 125 -9.74 27.21 -22.03
CA HIS A 125 -8.87 27.79 -21.00
C HIS A 125 -7.72 26.88 -20.62
N ARG A 126 -6.54 27.45 -20.45
CA ARG A 126 -5.34 26.73 -20.03
C ARG A 126 -5.51 25.95 -18.72
N LEU A 127 -6.23 26.54 -17.76
CA LEU A 127 -6.54 25.88 -16.49
C LEU A 127 -7.36 24.60 -16.71
N SER A 128 -8.34 24.61 -17.62
CA SER A 128 -9.15 23.42 -17.94
C SER A 128 -8.30 22.30 -18.57
N GLU A 129 -7.28 22.65 -19.37
CA GLU A 129 -6.34 21.67 -19.91
C GLU A 129 -5.51 21.01 -18.79
N ILE A 130 -5.02 21.81 -17.84
CA ILE A 130 -4.26 21.30 -16.69
C ILE A 130 -5.14 20.38 -15.83
N VAL A 131 -6.37 20.81 -15.50
CA VAL A 131 -7.33 20.03 -14.72
C VAL A 131 -7.63 18.70 -15.43
N LEU A 132 -7.90 18.73 -16.75
CA LEU A 132 -8.13 17.51 -17.53
C LEU A 132 -6.93 16.56 -17.45
N LEU A 133 -5.71 17.06 -17.66
CA LEU A 133 -4.50 16.24 -17.58
C LEU A 133 -4.35 15.61 -16.20
N CYS A 134 -4.58 16.38 -15.11
CA CYS A 134 -4.49 15.88 -13.74
C CYS A 134 -5.56 14.81 -13.45
N LEU A 135 -6.78 14.98 -13.97
CA LEU A 135 -7.83 13.95 -13.89
C LEU A 135 -7.42 12.66 -14.62
N LEU A 136 -6.81 12.78 -15.81
CA LEU A 136 -6.36 11.63 -16.58
C LEU A 136 -5.15 10.93 -15.95
N LEU A 137 -4.24 11.67 -15.30
CA LEU A 137 -3.15 11.10 -14.48
C LEU A 137 -3.71 10.31 -13.29
N THR A 138 -4.69 10.89 -12.60
CA THR A 138 -5.38 10.21 -11.48
C THR A 138 -6.16 8.97 -11.96
N ALA A 139 -6.78 9.06 -13.15
CA ALA A 139 -7.44 7.93 -13.78
C ALA A 139 -6.43 6.80 -14.14
N GLY A 140 -5.20 7.15 -14.53
CA GLY A 140 -4.13 6.18 -14.75
C GLY A 140 -3.81 5.36 -13.49
N GLU A 141 -3.67 6.03 -12.34
CA GLU A 141 -3.50 5.34 -11.07
C GLU A 141 -4.71 4.44 -10.71
N TRP A 142 -5.93 4.86 -11.07
CA TRP A 142 -7.13 4.06 -10.84
C TRP A 142 -7.18 2.83 -11.77
N PHE A 143 -6.74 2.95 -13.03
CA PHE A 143 -6.64 1.83 -13.95
C PHE A 143 -5.70 0.74 -13.44
N GLN A 144 -4.57 1.08 -12.82
CA GLN A 144 -3.63 0.12 -12.22
C GLN A 144 -4.28 -0.75 -11.13
N GLU A 145 -5.33 -0.24 -10.46
CA GLU A 145 -6.09 -1.01 -9.46
C GLU A 145 -7.19 -1.88 -10.09
N LYS A 146 -7.85 -1.41 -11.16
CA LYS A 146 -9.11 -1.98 -11.65
C LYS A 146 -8.98 -2.93 -12.83
N VAL A 147 -7.79 -3.04 -13.41
CA VAL A 147 -7.60 -4.01 -14.50
C VAL A 147 -7.79 -5.44 -13.98
N PRO A 148 -8.52 -6.30 -14.72
CA PRO A 148 -8.81 -7.66 -14.26
C PRO A 148 -7.58 -8.57 -14.26
N PHE A 149 -6.56 -8.21 -15.04
CA PHE A 149 -5.33 -8.96 -15.16
C PHE A 149 -4.15 -8.11 -14.66
N LEU A 150 -3.34 -8.69 -13.77
CA LEU A 150 -2.13 -8.08 -13.23
C LEU A 150 -2.36 -6.66 -12.67
N ALA A 151 -3.41 -6.47 -11.85
CA ALA A 151 -3.62 -5.23 -11.11
C ALA A 151 -2.51 -5.04 -10.09
N PHE A 152 -1.82 -3.89 -10.16
CA PHE A 152 -0.69 -3.62 -9.27
C PHE A 152 -0.59 -2.11 -8.94
N PRO A 153 -1.52 -1.55 -8.12
CA PRO A 153 -1.55 -0.14 -7.78
C PRO A 153 -0.45 0.25 -6.78
N TRP A 154 0.81 -0.06 -7.13
CA TRP A 154 1.97 0.11 -6.27
C TRP A 154 2.46 1.56 -6.19
N SER A 155 2.47 2.24 -7.32
CA SER A 155 3.13 3.53 -7.50
C SER A 155 2.11 4.64 -7.71
N ALA A 156 1.79 5.40 -6.65
CA ALA A 156 0.84 6.52 -6.72
C ALA A 156 1.45 7.80 -6.13
N ALA A 157 1.06 8.97 -6.65
CA ALA A 157 1.62 10.26 -6.25
C ALA A 157 1.42 10.55 -4.75
N TRP A 158 0.31 10.11 -4.16
CA TRP A 158 0.01 10.29 -2.74
C TRP A 158 1.03 9.60 -1.80
N LEU A 159 1.78 8.58 -2.26
CA LEU A 159 2.83 7.94 -1.45
C LEU A 159 3.89 8.94 -0.96
N ALA A 160 4.15 9.98 -1.74
CA ALA A 160 5.13 11.00 -1.40
C ALA A 160 4.75 11.85 -0.16
N VAL A 161 3.48 11.88 0.24
CA VAL A 161 3.00 12.71 1.38
C VAL A 161 2.65 11.89 2.62
N THR A 162 2.88 10.57 2.63
CA THR A 162 2.49 9.67 3.73
C THR A 162 3.19 9.95 5.07
N SER A 163 4.27 10.67 5.07
CA SER A 163 4.95 11.11 6.30
C SER A 163 4.31 12.33 6.96
N SER A 164 3.29 12.94 6.35
CA SER A 164 2.60 14.12 6.89
C SER A 164 1.10 13.84 7.08
N PRO A 165 0.65 13.58 8.31
CA PRO A 165 -0.77 13.37 8.59
C PRO A 165 -1.69 14.46 8.03
N LEU A 166 -1.26 15.73 8.10
CA LEU A 166 -2.07 16.86 7.61
C LEU A 166 -2.31 16.83 6.09
N LEU A 167 -1.34 16.35 5.31
CA LEU A 167 -1.42 16.34 3.85
C LEU A 167 -2.21 15.15 3.30
N LEU A 168 -2.44 14.12 4.12
CA LEU A 168 -3.18 12.92 3.73
C LEU A 168 -4.70 13.08 3.84
N GLN A 169 -5.19 14.04 4.64
CA GLN A 169 -6.58 14.05 5.08
C GLN A 169 -7.59 14.23 3.94
N SER A 170 -7.20 14.80 2.81
CA SER A 170 -8.08 14.86 1.61
C SER A 170 -8.58 13.48 1.17
N ALA A 171 -7.83 12.41 1.47
CA ALA A 171 -8.25 11.04 1.19
C ALA A 171 -9.52 10.61 1.94
N THR A 172 -9.86 11.24 3.07
CA THR A 172 -11.08 10.95 3.83
C THR A 172 -12.36 11.41 3.16
N LEU A 173 -12.28 12.35 2.19
CA LEU A 173 -13.44 12.90 1.46
C LEU A 173 -13.95 11.96 0.37
N ILE A 174 -13.03 11.32 -0.35
CA ILE A 174 -13.36 10.39 -1.43
C ILE A 174 -12.54 9.11 -1.24
N ASN A 175 -11.22 9.19 -1.47
CA ASN A 175 -10.19 8.17 -1.28
C ASN A 175 -8.81 8.77 -1.63
N CYS A 176 -7.74 7.96 -1.62
CA CYS A 176 -6.38 8.39 -1.95
C CYS A 176 -6.22 9.07 -3.32
N ARG A 177 -7.14 8.84 -4.26
CA ARG A 177 -7.12 9.46 -5.61
C ARG A 177 -7.31 10.99 -5.53
N LEU A 178 -8.12 11.48 -4.59
CA LEU A 178 -8.24 12.93 -4.38
C LEU A 178 -6.92 13.55 -3.94
N THR A 179 -6.16 12.87 -3.09
CA THR A 179 -4.82 13.33 -2.68
C THR A 179 -3.86 13.38 -3.87
N SER A 180 -3.83 12.35 -4.72
CA SER A 180 -3.04 12.37 -5.97
C SER A 180 -3.47 13.49 -6.90
N PHE A 181 -4.77 13.69 -7.08
CA PHE A 181 -5.30 14.76 -7.92
C PHE A 181 -4.85 16.15 -7.43
N ILE A 182 -4.93 16.42 -6.12
CA ILE A 182 -4.47 17.68 -5.52
C ILE A 182 -2.96 17.87 -5.74
N ILE A 183 -2.16 16.81 -5.58
CA ILE A 183 -0.72 16.85 -5.86
C ILE A 183 -0.48 17.20 -7.33
N PHE A 184 -1.08 16.51 -8.28
CA PHE A 184 -0.91 16.80 -9.71
C PHE A 184 -1.38 18.20 -10.07
N LEU A 185 -2.52 18.64 -9.53
CA LEU A 185 -3.05 19.97 -9.81
C LEU A 185 -2.14 21.09 -9.28
N LEU A 186 -1.64 21.00 -8.07
CA LEU A 186 -0.65 21.93 -7.52
C LEU A 186 0.61 21.99 -8.37
N ASN A 187 1.12 20.83 -8.81
CA ASN A 187 2.26 20.76 -9.72
C ASN A 187 1.96 21.44 -11.08
N GLY A 188 0.77 21.25 -11.63
CA GLY A 188 0.34 21.92 -12.86
C GLY A 188 0.27 23.45 -12.71
N LEU A 189 -0.28 23.93 -11.58
CA LEU A 189 -0.34 25.36 -11.28
C LEU A 189 1.07 25.95 -11.10
N HIS A 190 1.99 25.24 -10.40
CA HIS A 190 3.38 25.67 -10.25
C HIS A 190 4.11 25.75 -11.60
N GLY A 191 3.86 24.83 -12.53
CA GLY A 191 4.40 24.93 -13.90
C GLY A 191 4.01 26.23 -14.61
N GLU A 192 2.78 26.70 -14.43
CA GLU A 192 2.27 27.93 -15.05
C GLU A 192 2.78 29.22 -14.37
N ILE A 193 3.15 29.19 -13.10
CA ILE A 193 3.71 30.36 -12.40
C ILE A 193 4.96 30.86 -13.09
N TYR A 194 5.76 29.98 -13.67
CA TYR A 194 7.03 30.35 -14.33
C TYR A 194 6.89 30.73 -15.81
N THR A 195 5.79 30.35 -16.46
CA THR A 195 5.64 30.44 -17.92
C THR A 195 4.49 31.35 -18.37
N SER A 196 3.47 31.55 -17.55
CA SER A 196 2.26 32.28 -17.91
C SER A 196 2.34 33.77 -17.55
N LYS A 197 1.72 34.60 -18.41
CA LYS A 197 1.46 36.03 -18.11
C LYS A 197 0.49 36.18 -16.89
N LYS A 198 -0.35 35.17 -16.62
CA LYS A 198 -1.30 35.12 -15.50
C LYS A 198 -0.70 34.52 -14.22
N ARG A 199 0.62 34.57 -14.04
CA ARG A 199 1.34 33.95 -12.91
C ARG A 199 0.75 34.26 -11.54
N PHE A 200 0.32 35.50 -11.30
CA PHE A 200 -0.29 35.88 -10.01
C PHE A 200 -1.62 35.13 -9.74
N ALA A 201 -2.46 34.94 -10.76
CA ALA A 201 -3.70 34.17 -10.62
C ALA A 201 -3.41 32.69 -10.31
N TYR A 202 -2.43 32.08 -10.99
CA TYR A 202 -2.01 30.71 -10.70
C TYR A 202 -1.38 30.57 -9.31
N THR A 203 -0.57 31.55 -8.88
CA THR A 203 -0.03 31.59 -7.52
C THR A 203 -1.14 31.69 -6.48
N ALA A 204 -2.09 32.61 -6.66
CA ALA A 204 -3.22 32.78 -5.75
C ALA A 204 -4.06 31.48 -5.66
N PHE A 205 -4.32 30.84 -6.80
CA PHE A 205 -5.09 29.60 -6.81
C PHE A 205 -4.32 28.43 -6.14
N ALA A 206 -3.01 28.31 -6.38
CA ALA A 206 -2.17 27.32 -5.72
C ALA A 206 -2.15 27.51 -4.19
N LEU A 207 -2.01 28.76 -3.73
CA LEU A 207 -2.02 29.10 -2.29
C LEU A 207 -3.41 28.82 -1.67
N LEU A 208 -4.50 29.15 -2.36
CA LEU A 208 -5.87 28.85 -1.90
C LEU A 208 -6.10 27.34 -1.80
N LEU A 209 -5.72 26.58 -2.82
CA LEU A 209 -5.87 25.12 -2.82
C LEU A 209 -5.04 24.48 -1.71
N GLN A 210 -3.79 24.88 -1.56
CA GLN A 210 -2.90 24.37 -0.50
C GLN A 210 -3.40 24.78 0.88
N GLY A 211 -3.85 26.02 1.06
CA GLY A 211 -4.47 26.52 2.30
C GLY A 211 -5.74 25.73 2.66
N ALA A 212 -6.61 25.48 1.69
CA ALA A 212 -7.81 24.66 1.89
C ALA A 212 -7.46 23.21 2.28
N ASN A 213 -6.48 22.59 1.60
CA ASN A 213 -6.02 21.23 1.91
C ASN A 213 -5.45 21.14 3.34
N LEU A 214 -4.63 22.11 3.75
CA LEU A 214 -4.07 22.17 5.11
C LEU A 214 -5.14 22.45 6.18
N SER A 215 -6.05 23.40 5.91
CA SER A 215 -7.14 23.73 6.84
C SER A 215 -8.07 22.53 7.05
N TYR A 216 -8.38 21.81 5.95
CA TYR A 216 -9.14 20.57 6.03
C TYR A 216 -8.34 19.49 6.80
N GLY A 217 -7.04 19.38 6.57
CA GLY A 217 -6.16 18.48 7.29
C GLY A 217 -6.20 18.72 8.80
N LEU A 218 -6.08 19.96 9.22
CA LEU A 218 -6.19 20.36 10.64
C LEU A 218 -7.56 20.03 11.24
N TYR A 219 -8.64 20.34 10.51
CA TYR A 219 -10.00 20.00 10.91
C TYR A 219 -10.18 18.49 11.08
N SER A 220 -9.78 17.69 10.09
CA SER A 220 -9.93 16.24 10.08
C SER A 220 -9.16 15.56 11.23
N VAL A 221 -7.91 15.95 11.44
CA VAL A 221 -7.08 15.43 12.55
C VAL A 221 -7.71 15.75 13.90
N ASN A 222 -8.25 16.97 14.08
CA ASN A 222 -8.92 17.33 15.31
C ASN A 222 -10.24 16.58 15.51
N LEU A 223 -10.96 16.25 14.44
CA LEU A 223 -12.18 15.43 14.51
C LEU A 223 -11.85 14.02 14.98
N ASP A 224 -10.83 13.37 14.42
CA ASP A 224 -10.43 12.02 14.78
C ASP A 224 -9.99 11.94 16.26
N LYS A 225 -9.25 12.94 16.77
CA LYS A 225 -8.91 13.05 18.20
C LYS A 225 -10.13 13.16 19.13
N LYS A 226 -11.26 13.70 18.65
CA LYS A 226 -12.52 13.72 19.42
C LYS A 226 -13.19 12.35 19.40
N LEU A 227 -13.13 11.63 18.26
CA LEU A 227 -13.70 10.27 18.16
C LEU A 227 -12.98 9.30 19.10
N ASP A 228 -11.67 9.44 19.31
CA ASP A 228 -10.89 8.63 20.25
C ASP A 228 -11.38 8.74 21.72
N LYS A 229 -12.10 9.81 22.05
CA LYS A 229 -12.68 10.01 23.40
C LYS A 229 -14.09 9.43 23.56
N ILE A 230 -14.75 9.10 22.45
CA ILE A 230 -16.15 8.68 22.42
C ILE A 230 -16.27 7.16 22.35
N TYR A 231 -15.38 6.52 21.59
CA TYR A 231 -15.42 5.09 21.33
C TYR A 231 -14.57 4.30 22.34
N PRO A 232 -14.89 3.01 22.58
CA PRO A 232 -14.10 2.13 23.44
C PRO A 232 -12.64 2.02 22.98
N GLN A 233 -11.74 2.03 23.94
CA GLN A 233 -10.32 1.81 23.69
C GLN A 233 -9.91 0.41 24.13
N ILE A 234 -9.00 -0.19 23.38
CA ILE A 234 -8.40 -1.48 23.65
C ILE A 234 -6.88 -1.40 23.58
N ASP A 235 -6.22 -2.25 24.37
CA ASP A 235 -4.77 -2.44 24.33
C ASP A 235 -4.39 -3.54 23.33
N VAL A 236 -3.41 -3.26 22.48
CA VAL A 236 -3.07 -4.14 21.35
C VAL A 236 -1.57 -4.44 21.26
N ILE A 237 -1.25 -5.65 20.79
CA ILE A 237 0.13 -6.09 20.50
C ILE A 237 0.20 -6.60 19.04
N CYS A 238 1.24 -6.17 18.29
CA CYS A 238 1.56 -6.77 17.00
C CYS A 238 2.96 -7.41 17.08
N ALA A 239 3.04 -8.72 16.93
CA ALA A 239 4.28 -9.47 17.07
C ALA A 239 5.03 -9.61 15.75
N GLN A 240 6.38 -9.74 15.84
CA GLN A 240 7.30 -9.85 14.71
C GLN A 240 8.44 -10.82 15.04
N ASP A 241 8.68 -11.83 14.20
CA ASP A 241 9.80 -12.79 14.38
C ASP A 241 11.04 -12.46 13.53
N SER A 242 10.89 -11.65 12.50
CA SER A 242 11.97 -11.18 11.58
C SER A 242 12.70 -12.30 10.81
N LEU A 243 11.99 -13.38 10.50
CA LEU A 243 12.55 -14.49 9.73
C LEU A 243 12.60 -14.18 8.24
N GLU A 244 13.77 -14.30 7.62
CA GLU A 244 13.92 -14.18 6.16
C GLU A 244 13.29 -15.40 5.44
N GLY A 245 12.87 -15.21 4.17
CA GLY A 245 12.03 -16.16 3.44
C GLY A 245 12.51 -17.62 3.48
N ARG A 246 13.81 -17.89 3.22
CA ARG A 246 14.36 -19.26 3.25
C ARG A 246 14.39 -19.87 4.65
N GLU A 247 14.61 -19.07 5.67
CA GLU A 247 14.61 -19.50 7.06
C GLU A 247 13.18 -19.84 7.48
N LYS A 248 12.24 -18.96 7.17
CA LYS A 248 10.81 -19.18 7.45
C LYS A 248 10.30 -20.46 6.78
N SER A 249 10.62 -20.71 5.50
CA SER A 249 10.14 -21.89 4.76
C SER A 249 10.71 -23.22 5.30
N ARG A 250 11.86 -23.20 5.98
CA ARG A 250 12.49 -24.39 6.58
C ARG A 250 12.04 -24.65 8.02
N ARG A 251 11.45 -23.66 8.67
CA ARG A 251 11.06 -23.75 10.08
C ARG A 251 9.80 -24.60 10.24
N LYS A 252 9.79 -25.48 11.23
CA LYS A 252 8.59 -26.26 11.55
C LYS A 252 7.50 -25.37 12.12
N ALA A 253 6.25 -25.65 11.80
CA ALA A 253 5.08 -24.87 12.26
C ALA A 253 5.04 -24.75 13.79
N LEU A 254 5.31 -25.85 14.50
CA LEU A 254 5.35 -25.86 15.97
C LEU A 254 6.44 -24.94 16.54
N ASP A 255 7.64 -24.89 15.90
CA ASP A 255 8.72 -23.99 16.34
C ASP A 255 8.38 -22.53 16.06
N SER A 256 7.65 -22.26 14.99
CA SER A 256 7.12 -20.93 14.70
C SER A 256 6.08 -20.50 15.74
N ALA A 257 5.11 -21.36 16.05
CA ALA A 257 4.12 -21.09 17.10
C ALA A 257 4.80 -20.77 18.44
N ARG A 258 5.72 -21.62 18.90
CA ARG A 258 6.49 -21.41 20.13
C ARG A 258 7.28 -20.09 20.13
N SER A 259 7.87 -19.73 18.98
CA SER A 259 8.60 -18.48 18.86
C SER A 259 7.69 -17.27 19.05
N TYR A 260 6.52 -17.25 18.39
CA TYR A 260 5.55 -16.16 18.57
C TYR A 260 5.02 -16.12 20.01
N LEU A 261 4.70 -17.26 20.63
CA LEU A 261 4.30 -17.32 22.03
C LEU A 261 5.38 -16.72 22.95
N SER A 262 6.64 -17.09 22.75
CA SER A 262 7.77 -16.52 23.51
C SER A 262 7.92 -15.01 23.32
N ILE A 263 7.68 -14.50 22.11
CA ILE A 263 7.68 -13.04 21.85
C ILE A 263 6.55 -12.38 22.64
N MET A 264 5.34 -12.93 22.55
CA MET A 264 4.18 -12.38 23.22
C MET A 264 4.35 -12.39 24.73
N GLU A 265 4.82 -13.48 25.34
CA GLU A 265 5.11 -13.57 26.77
C GLU A 265 6.14 -12.53 27.21
N SER A 266 7.22 -12.36 26.45
CA SER A 266 8.29 -11.39 26.76
C SER A 266 7.84 -9.93 26.67
N CYS A 267 6.80 -9.65 25.87
CA CYS A 267 6.25 -8.31 25.61
C CYS A 267 4.86 -8.13 26.24
N TRP A 268 4.36 -9.12 26.97
CA TRP A 268 3.00 -9.12 27.51
C TRP A 268 2.75 -7.94 28.44
N ARG A 269 1.57 -7.36 28.32
CA ARG A 269 1.06 -6.33 29.23
C ARG A 269 -0.33 -6.74 29.69
N TRP A 270 -0.54 -6.72 31.01
CA TRP A 270 -1.85 -7.00 31.59
C TRP A 270 -2.91 -6.05 31.02
N GLY A 271 -4.04 -6.61 30.62
CA GLY A 271 -5.11 -5.86 29.97
C GLY A 271 -4.98 -5.75 28.46
N THR A 272 -4.06 -6.50 27.83
CA THR A 272 -4.05 -6.62 26.36
C THR A 272 -5.30 -7.32 25.87
N ASP A 273 -6.07 -6.65 25.00
CA ASP A 273 -7.33 -7.14 24.46
C ASP A 273 -7.17 -7.87 23.13
N LEU A 274 -6.21 -7.42 22.29
CA LEU A 274 -6.01 -7.94 20.95
C LEU A 274 -4.53 -8.15 20.64
N VAL A 275 -4.20 -9.35 20.16
CA VAL A 275 -2.87 -9.70 19.63
C VAL A 275 -2.98 -9.97 18.14
N LEU A 276 -2.06 -9.41 17.34
CA LEU A 276 -1.95 -9.66 15.90
C LEU A 276 -0.62 -10.34 15.58
N LEU A 277 -0.68 -11.51 14.94
CA LEU A 277 0.46 -12.23 14.38
C LEU A 277 0.55 -12.01 12.86
N PRO A 278 1.74 -12.18 12.27
CA PRO A 278 1.95 -12.02 10.84
C PRO A 278 1.25 -13.08 9.97
N GLU A 279 1.28 -12.82 8.66
CA GLU A 279 0.88 -13.76 7.61
C GLU A 279 1.61 -15.09 7.73
N THR A 280 0.85 -16.20 7.67
CA THR A 280 1.39 -17.56 7.83
C THR A 280 2.35 -17.69 9.02
N ALA A 281 1.97 -17.09 10.18
CA ALA A 281 2.75 -17.21 11.41
C ALA A 281 2.90 -18.69 11.82
N VAL A 282 1.84 -19.47 11.61
CA VAL A 282 1.87 -20.94 11.67
C VAL A 282 1.78 -21.45 10.22
N SER A 283 2.93 -21.83 9.64
CA SER A 283 3.01 -22.26 8.25
C SER A 283 2.55 -23.72 8.07
N LYS A 284 1.25 -23.95 8.28
CA LYS A 284 0.58 -25.25 8.15
C LYS A 284 -0.91 -25.04 7.92
N ASP A 285 -1.58 -26.06 7.36
CA ASP A 285 -3.04 -26.07 7.24
C ASP A 285 -3.65 -26.10 8.64
N TYR A 286 -4.66 -25.26 8.79
CA TYR A 286 -5.38 -25.16 10.06
C TYR A 286 -6.09 -26.46 10.41
N ASP A 287 -5.77 -26.99 11.56
CA ASP A 287 -6.43 -28.10 12.22
C ASP A 287 -6.32 -27.87 13.73
N GLU A 288 -7.46 -27.70 14.40
CA GLU A 288 -7.53 -27.40 15.85
C GLU A 288 -6.89 -28.52 16.72
N GLN A 289 -6.80 -29.75 16.21
CA GLN A 289 -6.21 -30.88 16.90
C GLN A 289 -4.68 -30.88 16.88
N LEU A 290 -4.07 -30.07 15.98
CA LEU A 290 -2.62 -29.96 15.90
C LEU A 290 -2.06 -29.11 17.04
N LYS A 291 -0.96 -29.56 17.61
CA LYS A 291 -0.32 -28.95 18.78
C LYS A 291 0.04 -27.47 18.58
N GLU A 292 0.44 -27.08 17.37
CA GLU A 292 0.75 -25.69 17.03
C GLU A 292 -0.44 -24.75 17.15
N PHE A 293 -1.65 -25.21 16.84
CA PHE A 293 -2.88 -24.43 16.93
C PHE A 293 -3.47 -24.48 18.36
N SER A 294 -3.40 -25.65 19.05
CA SER A 294 -3.80 -25.71 20.45
C SER A 294 -2.98 -24.76 21.33
N LEU A 295 -1.68 -24.63 21.10
CA LEU A 295 -0.85 -23.68 21.83
C LEU A 295 -1.29 -22.20 21.63
N ILE A 296 -1.72 -21.84 20.42
CA ILE A 296 -2.24 -20.51 20.13
C ILE A 296 -3.60 -20.29 20.83
N SER A 297 -4.49 -21.30 20.77
CA SER A 297 -5.77 -21.33 21.45
C SER A 297 -5.61 -21.20 22.97
N ASP A 298 -4.73 -22.02 23.56
CA ASP A 298 -4.44 -22.00 25.00
C ASP A 298 -3.88 -20.67 25.47
N PHE A 299 -3.03 -20.03 24.63
CA PHE A 299 -2.53 -18.69 24.94
C PHE A 299 -3.64 -17.67 24.99
N ALA A 300 -4.53 -17.64 23.99
CA ALA A 300 -5.67 -16.71 23.94
C ALA A 300 -6.58 -16.90 25.17
N ALA A 301 -6.90 -18.17 25.50
CA ALA A 301 -7.72 -18.51 26.65
C ALA A 301 -7.04 -18.14 28.00
N THR A 302 -5.76 -18.46 28.15
CA THR A 302 -5.01 -18.20 29.40
C THR A 302 -4.90 -16.70 29.69
N HIS A 303 -4.69 -15.90 28.65
CA HIS A 303 -4.51 -14.45 28.78
C HIS A 303 -5.83 -13.66 28.64
N GLY A 304 -6.94 -14.32 28.26
CA GLY A 304 -8.24 -13.71 28.09
C GLY A 304 -8.30 -12.65 27.00
N CYS A 305 -7.59 -12.85 25.87
CA CYS A 305 -7.48 -11.90 24.78
C CYS A 305 -7.95 -12.49 23.45
N THR A 306 -8.37 -11.61 22.52
CA THR A 306 -8.50 -12.00 21.10
C THR A 306 -7.12 -12.12 20.47
N LEU A 307 -6.85 -13.23 19.75
CA LEU A 307 -5.59 -13.45 19.04
C LEU A 307 -5.85 -13.72 17.54
N VAL A 308 -5.36 -12.84 16.68
CA VAL A 308 -5.44 -12.98 15.22
C VAL A 308 -4.13 -13.56 14.69
N THR A 309 -4.20 -14.66 13.95
CA THR A 309 -3.03 -15.34 13.38
C THR A 309 -3.23 -15.73 11.93
N GLY A 310 -2.14 -15.72 11.15
CA GLY A 310 -2.10 -16.21 9.78
C GLY A 310 -1.69 -17.68 9.71
N SER A 311 -2.35 -18.43 8.83
CA SER A 311 -2.11 -19.85 8.58
C SER A 311 -2.57 -20.22 7.16
N PHE A 312 -2.37 -21.47 6.74
CA PHE A 312 -3.05 -22.02 5.58
C PHE A 312 -4.40 -22.65 5.99
N TYR A 313 -5.30 -22.77 5.05
CA TYR A 313 -6.60 -23.38 5.24
C TYR A 313 -6.97 -24.24 4.03
N LEU A 314 -7.22 -25.51 4.27
CA LEU A 314 -7.64 -26.46 3.25
C LEU A 314 -9.17 -26.58 3.23
N GLU A 315 -9.81 -26.20 2.14
CA GLU A 315 -11.24 -26.38 1.93
C GLU A 315 -11.51 -26.97 0.55
N ASN A 316 -12.27 -28.06 0.50
CA ASN A 316 -12.64 -28.76 -0.74
C ASN A 316 -11.42 -29.13 -1.64
N GLY A 317 -10.30 -29.52 -1.02
CA GLY A 317 -9.07 -29.87 -1.73
C GLY A 317 -8.31 -28.69 -2.32
N LYS A 318 -8.59 -27.45 -1.88
CA LYS A 318 -7.94 -26.22 -2.30
C LYS A 318 -7.28 -25.53 -1.12
N ASP A 319 -6.05 -25.08 -1.32
CA ASP A 319 -5.27 -24.39 -0.30
C ASP A 319 -5.49 -22.88 -0.36
N TYR A 320 -5.74 -22.27 0.78
CA TYR A 320 -5.94 -20.84 0.95
C TYR A 320 -4.96 -20.25 1.97
N ASN A 321 -4.52 -19.04 1.72
CA ASN A 321 -3.85 -18.23 2.73
C ASN A 321 -4.93 -17.54 3.60
N ALA A 322 -4.90 -17.75 4.92
CA ALA A 322 -6.02 -17.43 5.81
C ALA A 322 -5.61 -16.65 7.07
N LEU A 323 -6.57 -15.92 7.64
CA LEU A 323 -6.50 -15.38 9.00
C LEU A 323 -7.63 -15.96 9.85
N PHE A 324 -7.32 -16.29 11.10
CA PHE A 324 -8.23 -16.72 12.13
C PHE A 324 -8.15 -15.79 13.33
N ALA A 325 -9.28 -15.55 13.99
CA ALA A 325 -9.33 -14.91 15.30
C ALA A 325 -9.73 -15.94 16.35
N TYR A 326 -8.90 -16.15 17.35
CA TYR A 326 -9.24 -16.90 18.55
C TYR A 326 -9.82 -15.94 19.57
N ASP A 327 -10.97 -16.28 20.16
CA ASP A 327 -11.57 -15.49 21.21
C ASP A 327 -10.89 -15.73 22.57
N LYS A 328 -11.31 -15.00 23.58
CA LYS A 328 -10.83 -15.15 24.96
C LYS A 328 -11.05 -16.52 25.62
N ASN A 329 -11.80 -17.41 24.98
CA ASN A 329 -11.97 -18.80 25.40
C ASN A 329 -11.12 -19.76 24.54
N GLY A 330 -10.33 -19.23 23.59
CA GLY A 330 -9.52 -20.02 22.68
C GLY A 330 -10.29 -20.61 21.48
N ILE A 331 -11.52 -20.14 21.25
CA ILE A 331 -12.33 -20.65 20.12
C ILE A 331 -12.02 -19.87 18.85
N ALA A 332 -11.67 -20.57 17.79
CA ALA A 332 -11.34 -19.96 16.51
C ALA A 332 -12.61 -19.52 15.75
N SER A 333 -12.53 -18.34 15.12
CA SER A 333 -13.55 -17.83 14.20
C SER A 333 -13.56 -18.62 12.88
N SER A 334 -14.60 -18.42 12.04
CA SER A 334 -14.51 -18.72 10.62
C SER A 334 -13.37 -17.92 9.99
N PRO A 335 -12.60 -18.50 9.03
CA PRO A 335 -11.44 -17.84 8.46
C PRO A 335 -11.82 -16.67 7.54
N TYR A 336 -10.96 -15.66 7.50
CA TYR A 336 -10.83 -14.76 6.37
C TYR A 336 -9.81 -15.34 5.40
N LEU A 337 -10.17 -15.47 4.12
CA LEU A 337 -9.29 -16.02 3.10
C LEU A 337 -8.81 -14.91 2.15
N LYS A 338 -7.55 -15.02 1.74
CA LYS A 338 -6.88 -14.04 0.87
C LYS A 338 -7.57 -13.93 -0.49
N GLN A 339 -7.95 -12.71 -0.88
CA GLN A 339 -8.69 -12.41 -2.10
C GLN A 339 -7.77 -12.06 -3.28
N VAL A 340 -6.59 -11.49 -2.99
CA VAL A 340 -5.63 -11.06 -4.00
C VAL A 340 -4.30 -11.76 -3.79
N LEU A 341 -3.95 -12.62 -4.74
CA LEU A 341 -2.70 -13.40 -4.71
C LEU A 341 -1.58 -12.65 -5.42
N VAL A 342 -0.36 -12.78 -4.90
CA VAL A 342 0.84 -12.21 -5.52
C VAL A 342 1.16 -12.95 -6.82
N PRO A 343 1.15 -12.28 -7.97
CA PRO A 343 1.53 -12.90 -9.24
C PRO A 343 2.95 -13.46 -9.17
N PHE A 344 3.18 -14.64 -9.73
CA PHE A 344 4.43 -15.41 -9.72
C PHE A 344 4.90 -15.88 -8.33
N GLY A 345 4.30 -15.39 -7.25
CA GLY A 345 4.63 -15.82 -5.89
C GLY A 345 3.64 -16.83 -5.32
N GLU A 346 2.36 -16.55 -5.45
CA GLU A 346 1.25 -17.38 -4.94
C GLU A 346 0.37 -17.92 -6.07
N LYS A 347 0.27 -17.17 -7.17
CA LYS A 347 -0.47 -17.56 -8.36
C LYS A 347 0.47 -17.56 -9.57
N THR A 348 0.53 -18.67 -10.28
CA THR A 348 1.23 -18.76 -11.56
C THR A 348 0.38 -18.12 -12.66
N PRO A 349 0.78 -16.95 -13.23
CA PRO A 349 0.07 -16.37 -14.35
C PRO A 349 0.02 -17.35 -15.50
N PHE A 350 -1.16 -17.44 -16.16
CA PHE A 350 -1.39 -18.37 -17.27
C PHE A 350 -1.28 -19.86 -16.89
N ALA A 351 -1.42 -20.23 -15.59
CA ALA A 351 -1.36 -21.60 -15.11
C ALA A 351 -2.23 -22.57 -15.93
N GLY A 352 -3.47 -22.16 -16.28
CA GLY A 352 -4.37 -22.95 -17.12
C GLY A 352 -3.87 -23.17 -18.56
N ILE A 353 -3.01 -22.27 -19.10
CA ILE A 353 -2.43 -22.43 -20.45
C ILE A 353 -1.20 -23.36 -20.41
N PHE A 354 -0.41 -23.26 -19.34
CA PHE A 354 0.85 -24.00 -19.19
C PHE A 354 0.73 -25.25 -18.29
N HIS A 355 -0.48 -25.55 -17.81
CA HIS A 355 -0.76 -26.65 -16.87
C HIS A 355 0.18 -26.63 -15.64
N LEU A 356 0.42 -25.44 -15.09
CA LEU A 356 1.24 -25.23 -13.90
C LEU A 356 0.33 -25.10 -12.67
N ASP A 357 0.77 -25.65 -11.55
CA ASP A 357 0.04 -25.54 -10.28
C ASP A 357 0.14 -24.13 -9.70
N THR A 358 -0.92 -23.67 -9.04
CA THR A 358 -0.93 -22.46 -8.20
C THR A 358 -0.64 -22.88 -6.76
N MET A 359 0.11 -22.04 -6.03
CA MET A 359 0.46 -22.31 -4.63
C MET A 359 -0.68 -22.04 -3.66
N SER A 360 -1.68 -21.25 -4.07
CA SER A 360 -2.84 -20.88 -3.26
C SER A 360 -4.00 -20.49 -4.16
N GLU A 361 -5.22 -20.57 -3.64
CA GLU A 361 -6.44 -20.16 -4.34
C GLU A 361 -6.93 -18.79 -3.82
N CYS A 362 -7.67 -18.07 -4.68
CA CYS A 362 -8.34 -16.84 -4.27
C CYS A 362 -9.64 -17.18 -3.52
N ALA A 363 -9.93 -16.40 -2.47
CA ALA A 363 -11.18 -16.54 -1.72
C ALA A 363 -12.41 -16.31 -2.58
N ASP A 364 -13.47 -17.04 -2.28
CA ASP A 364 -14.83 -16.71 -2.69
C ASP A 364 -15.46 -15.64 -1.76
N GLU A 365 -16.65 -15.13 -2.12
CA GLU A 365 -17.30 -14.05 -1.37
C GLU A 365 -17.67 -14.43 0.08
N ARG A 366 -17.78 -15.72 0.40
CA ARG A 366 -18.17 -16.20 1.73
C ARG A 366 -17.11 -15.89 2.79
N HIS A 367 -15.84 -15.93 2.40
CA HIS A 367 -14.69 -15.81 3.29
C HIS A 367 -13.98 -14.44 3.21
N THR A 368 -14.68 -13.42 2.70
CA THR A 368 -14.11 -12.07 2.53
C THR A 368 -14.61 -11.06 3.56
N LYS A 369 -15.44 -11.52 4.51
CA LYS A 369 -16.00 -10.67 5.58
C LYS A 369 -14.95 -10.41 6.68
N PRO A 370 -15.09 -9.29 7.41
CA PRO A 370 -14.31 -9.06 8.62
C PRO A 370 -14.45 -10.24 9.60
N LEU A 371 -13.38 -10.53 10.33
CA LEU A 371 -13.43 -11.46 11.45
C LEU A 371 -14.24 -10.86 12.61
N THR A 372 -14.89 -11.72 13.38
CA THR A 372 -15.62 -11.32 14.61
C THR A 372 -15.10 -12.11 15.79
N SER A 373 -14.75 -11.44 16.88
CA SER A 373 -14.26 -12.06 18.10
C SER A 373 -14.50 -11.13 19.30
N ASP A 374 -14.96 -11.63 20.41
CA ASP A 374 -15.19 -10.90 21.67
C ASP A 374 -15.94 -9.57 21.49
N GLY A 375 -16.93 -9.53 20.61
CA GLY A 375 -17.71 -8.32 20.29
C GLY A 375 -17.00 -7.31 19.38
N MET A 376 -15.78 -7.60 18.93
CA MET A 376 -15.05 -6.80 17.97
C MET A 376 -15.32 -7.27 16.52
N THR A 377 -15.42 -6.31 15.60
CA THR A 377 -15.44 -6.56 14.15
C THR A 377 -14.10 -6.10 13.57
N ILE A 378 -13.27 -7.08 13.17
CA ILE A 378 -11.87 -6.90 12.81
C ILE A 378 -11.73 -7.01 11.28
N GLY A 379 -11.49 -5.90 10.61
CA GLY A 379 -11.18 -5.89 9.19
C GLY A 379 -9.86 -6.61 8.94
N SER A 380 -9.90 -7.59 8.05
CA SER A 380 -8.78 -8.49 7.79
C SER A 380 -8.18 -8.25 6.42
N VAL A 381 -6.85 -8.14 6.37
CA VAL A 381 -6.08 -7.83 5.16
C VAL A 381 -4.79 -8.64 5.19
N ILE A 382 -4.53 -9.39 4.12
CA ILE A 382 -3.32 -10.22 4.02
C ILE A 382 -2.35 -9.63 3.00
N CYS A 383 -1.21 -9.14 3.49
CA CYS A 383 -0.04 -8.74 2.68
C CYS A 383 -0.38 -7.75 1.56
N ILE A 384 -0.23 -8.18 0.29
CA ILE A 384 -0.45 -7.37 -0.92
C ILE A 384 -1.85 -6.73 -0.99
N GLU A 385 -2.84 -7.27 -0.30
CA GLU A 385 -4.19 -6.71 -0.28
C GLU A 385 -4.24 -5.27 0.25
N SER A 386 -3.28 -4.89 1.11
CA SER A 386 -3.18 -3.54 1.67
C SER A 386 -2.91 -2.46 0.62
N ILE A 387 -2.39 -2.81 -0.57
CA ILE A 387 -2.19 -1.83 -1.65
C ILE A 387 -3.49 -1.52 -2.41
N PHE A 388 -4.56 -2.31 -2.21
CA PHE A 388 -5.85 -2.16 -2.90
C PHE A 388 -6.84 -1.35 -2.06
N PRO A 389 -7.10 -0.06 -2.37
CA PRO A 389 -8.03 0.78 -1.62
C PRO A 389 -9.43 0.18 -1.48
N SER A 390 -9.97 -0.34 -2.59
CA SER A 390 -11.34 -0.85 -2.61
C SER A 390 -11.54 -2.09 -1.74
N LEU A 391 -10.52 -2.92 -1.57
CA LEU A 391 -10.60 -4.10 -0.72
C LEU A 391 -10.69 -3.70 0.76
N VAL A 392 -9.81 -2.78 1.19
CA VAL A 392 -9.81 -2.32 2.59
C VAL A 392 -11.07 -1.50 2.92
N SER A 393 -11.55 -0.67 1.98
CA SER A 393 -12.80 0.08 2.17
C SER A 393 -14.01 -0.84 2.33
N ARG A 394 -14.06 -1.97 1.61
CA ARG A 394 -15.11 -2.99 1.78
C ARG A 394 -15.14 -3.57 3.19
N GLN A 395 -13.96 -3.80 3.81
CA GLN A 395 -13.91 -4.26 5.20
C GLN A 395 -14.59 -3.25 6.15
N LYS A 396 -14.29 -1.95 5.99
CA LYS A 396 -14.95 -0.88 6.74
C LYS A 396 -16.46 -0.85 6.50
N GLU A 397 -16.90 -0.92 5.24
CA GLU A 397 -18.33 -0.90 4.85
C GLU A 397 -19.09 -2.08 5.47
N GLN A 398 -18.44 -3.22 5.65
CA GLN A 398 -18.95 -4.40 6.32
C GLN A 398 -18.89 -4.30 7.85
N GLY A 399 -18.50 -3.16 8.40
CA GLY A 399 -18.57 -2.86 9.84
C GLY A 399 -17.27 -3.00 10.60
N ALA A 400 -16.13 -3.18 9.94
CA ALA A 400 -14.84 -3.24 10.62
C ALA A 400 -14.58 -2.00 11.48
N GLN A 401 -14.27 -2.22 12.75
CA GLN A 401 -13.96 -1.18 13.73
C GLN A 401 -12.46 -0.85 13.78
N ILE A 402 -11.64 -1.81 13.39
CA ILE A 402 -10.18 -1.76 13.30
C ILE A 402 -9.75 -2.57 12.08
N ILE A 403 -8.60 -2.27 11.49
CA ILE A 403 -8.05 -3.02 10.35
C ILE A 403 -6.76 -3.73 10.79
N CYS A 404 -6.73 -5.05 10.67
CA CYS A 404 -5.55 -5.87 10.91
C CYS A 404 -4.89 -6.26 9.57
N VAL A 405 -3.63 -5.89 9.40
CA VAL A 405 -2.80 -6.24 8.25
C VAL A 405 -1.73 -7.23 8.69
N SER A 406 -1.91 -8.49 8.33
CA SER A 406 -0.91 -9.54 8.54
C SER A 406 -0.09 -9.73 7.27
N THR A 407 1.24 -9.60 7.36
CA THR A 407 2.10 -9.59 6.17
C THR A 407 3.41 -10.33 6.36
N ASN A 408 4.00 -10.74 5.22
CA ASN A 408 5.34 -11.30 5.16
C ASN A 408 6.14 -10.59 4.04
N ASP A 409 6.86 -9.53 4.40
CA ASP A 409 7.63 -8.72 3.44
C ASP A 409 9.01 -9.31 3.09
N SER A 410 9.29 -10.57 3.45
CA SER A 410 10.55 -11.24 3.10
C SER A 410 10.78 -11.33 1.58
N TRP A 411 9.69 -11.32 0.79
CA TRP A 411 9.69 -11.29 -0.68
C TRP A 411 10.46 -10.08 -1.26
N PHE A 412 10.42 -8.95 -0.58
CA PHE A 412 11.04 -7.70 -1.03
C PHE A 412 12.55 -7.63 -0.73
N GLY A 413 13.12 -8.63 -0.04
CA GLY A 413 14.51 -8.57 0.40
C GLY A 413 14.81 -7.29 1.20
N LYS A 414 16.03 -6.76 1.08
CA LYS A 414 16.46 -5.50 1.72
C LYS A 414 16.20 -4.28 0.81
N SER A 415 15.07 -4.24 0.11
CA SER A 415 14.72 -3.14 -0.78
C SER A 415 13.82 -2.11 -0.10
N SER A 416 13.67 -0.94 -0.73
CA SER A 416 12.74 0.11 -0.31
C SER A 416 11.25 -0.29 -0.44
N ALA A 417 10.96 -1.43 -1.06
CA ALA A 417 9.59 -1.92 -1.21
C ALA A 417 8.92 -2.23 0.14
N ARG A 418 9.68 -2.62 1.18
CA ARG A 418 9.14 -2.78 2.54
C ARG A 418 8.56 -1.47 3.07
N GLU A 419 9.29 -0.36 2.85
CA GLU A 419 8.82 0.97 3.23
C GLU A 419 7.62 1.40 2.37
N GLN A 420 7.65 1.17 1.06
CA GLN A 420 6.52 1.47 0.16
C GLN A 420 5.27 0.70 0.57
N HIS A 421 5.37 -0.61 0.82
CA HIS A 421 4.28 -1.45 1.28
C HIS A 421 3.70 -0.97 2.62
N TYR A 422 4.57 -0.55 3.54
CA TYR A 422 4.16 0.06 4.80
C TYR A 422 3.39 1.37 4.59
N ARG A 423 3.83 2.24 3.69
CA ARG A 423 3.16 3.52 3.38
C ARG A 423 1.74 3.34 2.84
N HIS A 424 1.45 2.23 2.15
CA HIS A 424 0.08 1.89 1.79
C HIS A 424 -0.80 1.72 3.04
N CYS A 425 -0.31 1.07 4.09
CA CYS A 425 -1.07 0.91 5.33
C CYS A 425 -1.38 2.26 6.01
N ILE A 426 -0.47 3.23 5.94
CA ILE A 426 -0.72 4.59 6.44
C ILE A 426 -1.90 5.22 5.71
N MET A 427 -1.93 5.13 4.38
CA MET A 427 -3.05 5.67 3.60
C MET A 427 -4.36 4.91 3.89
N ARG A 428 -4.31 3.58 4.05
CA ARG A 428 -5.51 2.79 4.40
C ARG A 428 -6.11 3.22 5.73
N ALA A 429 -5.29 3.57 6.71
CA ALA A 429 -5.77 4.10 7.99
C ALA A 429 -6.55 5.41 7.80
N VAL A 430 -6.00 6.34 7.03
CA VAL A 430 -6.60 7.66 6.77
C VAL A 430 -7.90 7.54 5.97
N GLU A 431 -7.89 6.84 4.83
CA GLU A 431 -9.07 6.69 3.96
C GLU A 431 -10.27 6.11 4.71
N ASN A 432 -10.00 5.14 5.56
CA ASN A 432 -11.05 4.40 6.25
C ASN A 432 -11.40 4.99 7.63
N ARG A 433 -10.63 5.97 8.11
CA ARG A 433 -10.74 6.50 9.47
C ARG A 433 -10.78 5.38 10.50
N ARG A 434 -9.84 4.44 10.37
CA ARG A 434 -9.70 3.28 11.26
C ARG A 434 -8.23 3.14 11.68
N TYR A 435 -8.03 2.70 12.90
CA TYR A 435 -6.70 2.24 13.28
C TYR A 435 -6.30 1.07 12.38
N VAL A 436 -5.04 1.07 11.96
CA VAL A 436 -4.42 -0.05 11.26
C VAL A 436 -3.37 -0.65 12.16
N LEU A 437 -3.55 -1.92 12.50
CA LEU A 437 -2.56 -2.78 13.13
C LEU A 437 -1.84 -3.54 12.04
N ARG A 438 -0.52 -3.44 12.00
CA ARG A 438 0.29 -4.17 11.03
C ARG A 438 1.29 -5.07 11.76
N ALA A 439 1.19 -6.38 11.54
CA ALA A 439 2.17 -7.36 11.95
C ALA A 439 2.93 -7.90 10.74
N GLY A 440 4.23 -7.64 10.66
CA GLY A 440 5.11 -8.12 9.62
C GLY A 440 6.03 -9.22 10.14
N ASN A 441 6.07 -10.38 9.47
CA ASN A 441 7.08 -11.38 9.83
C ASN A 441 8.49 -10.83 9.57
N CYS A 442 8.71 -10.34 8.36
CA CYS A 442 9.88 -9.58 7.95
C CYS A 442 9.34 -8.33 7.26
N GLY A 443 9.69 -7.16 7.76
CA GLY A 443 9.07 -5.90 7.35
C GLY A 443 8.84 -4.99 8.54
N ILE A 444 8.01 -3.98 8.38
CA ILE A 444 7.71 -3.00 9.42
C ILE A 444 6.40 -3.41 10.11
N SER A 445 6.47 -3.63 11.43
CA SER A 445 5.27 -3.77 12.26
C SER A 445 4.91 -2.43 12.88
N ALA A 446 3.62 -2.08 12.91
CA ALA A 446 3.21 -0.76 13.37
C ALA A 446 1.76 -0.71 13.86
N ILE A 447 1.48 0.31 14.66
CA ILE A 447 0.14 0.78 15.02
C ILE A 447 -0.01 2.18 14.43
N ILE A 448 -0.99 2.34 13.55
CA ILE A 448 -1.23 3.56 12.78
C ILE A 448 -2.62 4.10 13.14
N SER A 449 -2.68 5.38 13.52
CA SER A 449 -3.94 6.05 13.85
C SER A 449 -4.78 6.37 12.61
N PRO A 450 -6.08 6.67 12.76
CA PRO A 450 -6.94 7.13 11.67
C PRO A 450 -6.44 8.39 10.95
N THR A 451 -5.59 9.19 11.62
CA THR A 451 -4.96 10.38 11.02
C THR A 451 -3.73 10.06 10.17
N GLY A 452 -3.24 8.82 10.19
CA GLY A 452 -1.98 8.42 9.57
C GLY A 452 -0.76 8.63 10.47
N GLU A 453 -0.95 9.00 11.74
CA GLU A 453 0.13 9.08 12.72
C GLU A 453 0.60 7.68 13.11
N GLN A 454 1.90 7.49 13.14
CA GLN A 454 2.56 6.24 13.46
C GLN A 454 2.81 6.19 14.97
N LEU A 455 1.88 5.58 15.73
CA LEU A 455 1.91 5.58 17.19
C LEU A 455 3.02 4.70 17.77
N SER A 456 3.26 3.57 17.13
CA SER A 456 4.32 2.62 17.50
C SER A 456 4.83 1.93 16.25
N VAL A 457 6.14 1.88 16.07
CA VAL A 457 6.77 1.30 14.88
C VAL A 457 7.96 0.46 15.28
N LYS A 458 8.03 -0.74 14.72
CA LYS A 458 9.18 -1.64 14.84
C LYS A 458 9.75 -1.88 13.45
N SER A 459 11.06 -1.63 13.31
CA SER A 459 11.77 -1.91 12.07
C SER A 459 11.85 -3.40 11.78
N ASP A 460 12.13 -3.74 10.52
CA ASP A 460 12.23 -5.11 10.00
C ASP A 460 13.44 -5.94 10.49
N LYS A 461 14.30 -5.35 11.34
CA LYS A 461 15.61 -5.94 11.66
C LYS A 461 15.65 -6.72 12.97
N THR A 462 14.60 -6.64 13.78
CA THR A 462 14.62 -7.19 15.13
C THR A 462 13.35 -7.94 15.49
N LYS A 463 13.52 -9.10 16.17
CA LYS A 463 12.44 -9.85 16.78
C LYS A 463 11.82 -9.08 17.95
N GLY A 464 10.50 -9.19 18.16
CA GLY A 464 9.76 -8.58 19.27
C GLY A 464 8.35 -8.14 18.87
N ALA A 465 7.80 -7.12 19.53
CA ALA A 465 6.46 -6.62 19.26
C ALA A 465 6.39 -5.09 19.34
N VAL A 466 5.34 -4.51 18.75
CA VAL A 466 4.85 -3.16 19.03
C VAL A 466 3.62 -3.27 19.91
N TRP A 467 3.44 -2.29 20.77
CA TRP A 467 2.33 -2.17 21.67
C TRP A 467 1.72 -0.77 21.59
N GLY A 468 0.42 -0.68 21.79
CA GLY A 468 -0.30 0.59 21.87
C GLY A 468 -1.75 0.45 22.26
N LYS A 469 -2.38 1.61 22.49
CA LYS A 469 -3.81 1.74 22.75
C LYS A 469 -4.48 2.27 21.50
N VAL A 470 -5.59 1.66 21.12
CA VAL A 470 -6.35 2.00 19.93
C VAL A 470 -7.84 2.08 20.21
N THR A 471 -8.57 2.82 19.39
CA THR A 471 -10.01 3.02 19.55
C THR A 471 -10.77 2.16 18.54
N LEU A 472 -11.78 1.42 19.01
CA LEU A 472 -12.72 0.66 18.19
C LEU A 472 -13.78 1.60 17.62
N ILE A 473 -13.49 2.20 16.46
CA ILE A 473 -14.39 3.19 15.85
C ILE A 473 -15.57 2.46 15.22
N GLY A 474 -16.78 2.64 15.77
CA GLY A 474 -18.02 2.12 15.23
C GLY A 474 -18.46 2.76 13.90
N ARG A 475 -19.66 2.38 13.41
CA ARG A 475 -20.32 3.00 12.25
C ARG A 475 -20.72 4.44 12.52
#